data_9bd843dff6bf9994681e4903a1889374
#
_entry.id   9bd843dff6bf9994681e4903a1889374
#
_cell.length_a   1.000
_cell.length_b   1.000
_cell.length_c   1.000
_cell.angle_alpha   90.00
_cell.angle_beta   90.00
_cell.angle_gamma   90.00
#
_symmetry.space_group_name_H-M   'P 1'
#
loop_
_entity.id
_entity.type
_entity.pdbx_description
1 polymer ?
#
loop_
_entity_poly.entity_id
_entity_poly.type
_entity_poly.pdbx_seq_one_letter_code
_entity_poly.pdbx_strand_id
1 'polypeptide(L)'
;METKQMIADGKTALGIEFGSTRIKVVLIDKDHHPIASGSHDWENRLENNIWTYTLTKVGSIGFSAMMHGYMAFDKDGELLVPFRTWRNTMTEEASEKLTEAFSYHIPQRWSIAHLYQAILKEEEHVKDIDYLTTLAGYVHWKLTGEKVLGVGEASGMFPIDIETKDYNQTMIKTFDNLIKDKKFGWKLENI
;
A
#
# COMPACT_ATOMS: atom_id res chain seq x y z
N MET A 1 35.56 -13.28 -11.34
CA MET A 1 35.00 -14.13 -10.26
C MET A 1 33.68 -14.71 -10.83
N GLU A 2 33.46 -16.00 -10.72
CA GLU A 2 32.20 -16.57 -11.22
C GLU A 2 31.00 -16.08 -10.39
N THR A 3 29.88 -15.84 -11.02
CA THR A 3 28.62 -15.36 -10.37
C THR A 3 28.24 -16.17 -9.13
N LYS A 4 28.40 -17.49 -9.19
CA LYS A 4 28.15 -18.38 -8.05
C LYS A 4 29.04 -18.06 -6.84
N GLN A 5 30.29 -17.73 -7.05
CA GLN A 5 31.22 -17.39 -5.98
C GLN A 5 30.89 -16.02 -5.39
N MET A 6 30.48 -15.05 -6.22
CA MET A 6 30.01 -13.73 -5.71
C MET A 6 28.78 -13.83 -4.83
N ILE A 7 27.84 -14.72 -5.19
CA ILE A 7 26.66 -15.00 -4.37
C ILE A 7 27.05 -15.65 -3.04
N ALA A 8 27.90 -16.66 -3.09
CA ALA A 8 28.37 -17.37 -1.88
C ALA A 8 29.16 -16.46 -0.93
N ASP A 9 29.87 -15.49 -1.47
CA ASP A 9 30.65 -14.51 -0.71
C ASP A 9 29.80 -13.33 -0.17
N GLY A 10 28.50 -13.32 -0.44
CA GLY A 10 27.61 -12.21 -0.04
C GLY A 10 27.89 -10.89 -0.76
N LYS A 11 28.53 -10.92 -1.92
CA LYS A 11 28.94 -9.73 -2.70
C LYS A 11 27.93 -9.35 -3.78
N THR A 12 26.67 -9.65 -3.54
CA THR A 12 25.55 -9.37 -4.45
C THR A 12 24.40 -8.75 -3.70
N ALA A 13 23.59 -7.96 -4.40
CA ALA A 13 22.33 -7.45 -3.87
C ALA A 13 21.17 -7.88 -4.79
N LEU A 14 20.07 -8.29 -4.19
CA LEU A 14 18.86 -8.69 -4.88
C LEU A 14 17.82 -7.59 -4.74
N GLY A 15 17.38 -7.02 -5.86
CA GLY A 15 16.25 -6.11 -5.93
C GLY A 15 15.01 -6.82 -6.48
N ILE A 16 13.86 -6.61 -5.85
CA ILE A 16 12.57 -7.13 -6.32
C ILE A 16 11.60 -5.97 -6.44
N GLU A 17 11.04 -5.79 -7.63
CA GLU A 17 10.01 -4.80 -7.92
C GLU A 17 8.67 -5.51 -8.10
N PHE A 18 7.66 -5.08 -7.32
CA PHE A 18 6.27 -5.47 -7.52
C PHE A 18 5.58 -4.37 -8.33
N GLY A 19 5.71 -4.46 -9.65
CA GLY A 19 5.10 -3.51 -10.58
C GLY A 19 3.60 -3.77 -10.78
N SER A 20 2.92 -2.86 -11.46
CA SER A 20 1.48 -2.98 -11.74
C SER A 20 1.11 -4.08 -12.74
N THR A 21 2.06 -4.61 -13.50
CA THR A 21 1.83 -5.63 -14.52
C THR A 21 2.65 -6.90 -14.32
N ARG A 22 3.71 -6.84 -13.53
CA ARG A 22 4.63 -7.96 -13.31
C ARG A 22 5.51 -7.75 -12.08
N ILE A 23 6.01 -8.84 -11.53
CA ILE A 23 7.16 -8.83 -10.63
C ILE A 23 8.43 -8.85 -11.48
N LYS A 24 9.42 -8.04 -11.11
CA LYS A 24 10.77 -8.11 -11.67
C LYS A 24 11.76 -8.37 -10.56
N VAL A 25 12.77 -9.15 -10.88
CA VAL A 25 13.86 -9.46 -9.95
C VAL A 25 15.17 -9.18 -10.67
N VAL A 26 16.09 -8.48 -10.01
CA VAL A 26 17.43 -8.21 -10.52
C VAL A 26 18.45 -8.52 -9.44
N LEU A 27 19.42 -9.34 -9.77
CA LEU A 27 20.61 -9.56 -8.96
C LEU A 27 21.75 -8.71 -9.53
N ILE A 28 22.36 -7.89 -8.69
CA ILE A 28 23.48 -7.03 -9.05
C ILE A 28 24.76 -7.42 -8.30
N ASP A 29 25.91 -7.12 -8.89
CA ASP A 29 27.22 -7.25 -8.23
C ASP A 29 27.53 -6.02 -7.34
N LYS A 30 28.73 -6.02 -6.72
CA LYS A 30 29.21 -4.93 -5.89
C LYS A 30 29.40 -3.60 -6.62
N ASP A 31 29.53 -3.63 -7.94
CA ASP A 31 29.68 -2.46 -8.80
C ASP A 31 28.36 -2.04 -9.46
N HIS A 32 27.24 -2.59 -8.95
CA HIS A 32 25.86 -2.37 -9.39
C HIS A 32 25.54 -2.85 -10.83
N HIS A 33 26.35 -3.76 -11.40
CA HIS A 33 26.03 -4.34 -12.69
C HIS A 33 25.03 -5.51 -12.53
N PRO A 34 23.96 -5.56 -13.34
CA PRO A 34 23.07 -6.70 -13.37
C PRO A 34 23.77 -7.98 -13.80
N ILE A 35 23.71 -9.02 -12.97
CA ILE A 35 24.30 -10.34 -13.26
C ILE A 35 23.26 -11.43 -13.48
N ALA A 36 22.02 -11.19 -13.05
CA ALA A 36 20.86 -12.02 -13.36
C ALA A 36 19.59 -11.20 -13.24
N SER A 37 18.55 -11.58 -13.99
CA SER A 37 17.23 -10.99 -13.87
C SER A 37 16.15 -12.00 -14.20
N GLY A 38 14.96 -11.77 -13.67
CA GLY A 38 13.76 -12.54 -13.96
C GLY A 38 12.51 -11.68 -13.84
N SER A 39 11.41 -12.15 -14.42
CA SER A 39 10.11 -11.53 -14.24
C SER A 39 8.99 -12.56 -14.29
N HIS A 40 7.87 -12.22 -13.64
CA HIS A 40 6.65 -12.98 -13.68
C HIS A 40 5.46 -12.00 -13.85
N ASP A 41 4.66 -12.20 -14.86
CA ASP A 41 3.51 -11.34 -15.13
C ASP A 41 2.38 -11.61 -14.12
N TRP A 42 1.74 -10.53 -13.66
CA TRP A 42 0.55 -10.62 -12.84
C TRP A 42 -0.67 -11.02 -13.66
N GLU A 43 -1.51 -11.81 -13.06
CA GLU A 43 -2.87 -11.99 -13.55
C GLU A 43 -3.73 -10.79 -13.13
N ASN A 44 -3.78 -9.76 -13.99
CA ASN A 44 -4.66 -8.61 -13.75
C ASN A 44 -6.11 -9.00 -13.98
N ARG A 45 -6.98 -8.70 -13.04
CA ARG A 45 -8.42 -8.94 -13.14
C ARG A 45 -9.20 -7.64 -13.02
N LEU A 46 -10.20 -7.47 -13.88
CA LEU A 46 -11.20 -6.43 -13.73
C LEU A 46 -12.51 -7.08 -13.32
N GLU A 47 -12.83 -7.03 -12.03
CA GLU A 47 -14.06 -7.59 -11.48
C GLU A 47 -14.92 -6.46 -10.91
N ASN A 48 -16.18 -6.37 -11.37
CA ASN A 48 -17.12 -5.33 -10.93
C ASN A 48 -16.57 -3.90 -11.07
N ASN A 49 -15.85 -3.61 -12.17
CA ASN A 49 -15.14 -2.35 -12.43
C ASN A 49 -14.01 -2.03 -11.42
N ILE A 50 -13.50 -3.02 -10.69
CA ILE A 50 -12.37 -2.88 -9.77
C ILE A 50 -11.18 -3.66 -10.32
N TRP A 51 -10.04 -2.97 -10.55
CA TRP A 51 -8.79 -3.63 -10.86
C TRP A 51 -8.20 -4.26 -9.60
N THR A 52 -7.96 -5.56 -9.64
CA THR A 52 -7.42 -6.34 -8.53
C THR A 52 -6.33 -7.31 -8.99
N TYR A 53 -5.56 -7.82 -8.04
CA TYR A 53 -4.60 -8.90 -8.21
C TYR A 53 -4.84 -10.00 -7.19
N THR A 54 -4.52 -11.23 -7.56
CA THR A 54 -4.39 -12.30 -6.58
C THR A 54 -3.02 -12.20 -5.90
N LEU A 55 -3.01 -11.93 -4.60
CA LEU A 55 -1.77 -11.96 -3.80
C LEU A 55 -1.36 -13.42 -3.58
N THR A 56 -0.39 -13.87 -4.35
CA THR A 56 0.24 -15.17 -4.14
C THR A 56 1.39 -15.05 -3.15
N LYS A 57 1.73 -16.14 -2.48
CA LYS A 57 2.77 -16.19 -1.46
C LYS A 57 4.10 -15.63 -1.98
N VAL A 58 4.59 -14.57 -1.33
CA VAL A 58 5.87 -13.95 -1.63
C VAL A 58 6.89 -14.43 -0.61
N GLY A 59 7.95 -15.03 -1.10
CA GLY A 59 9.06 -15.49 -0.26
C GLY A 59 10.39 -14.95 -0.78
N SER A 60 10.79 -13.71 -0.47
CA SER A 60 12.18 -13.26 -0.47
C SER A 60 12.37 -11.75 -0.22
N ILE A 61 13.55 -11.35 0.05
CA ILE A 61 14.10 -10.23 0.80
C ILE A 61 14.45 -9.07 -0.14
N GLY A 62 14.10 -7.80 0.27
CA GLY A 62 14.42 -6.58 -0.47
C GLY A 62 13.44 -6.33 -1.62
N PHE A 63 12.42 -5.51 -1.38
CA PHE A 63 11.34 -5.28 -2.34
C PHE A 63 11.05 -3.80 -2.51
N SER A 64 10.71 -3.45 -3.73
CA SER A 64 10.01 -2.23 -4.08
C SER A 64 8.65 -2.64 -4.63
N ALA A 65 7.59 -2.10 -4.10
CA ALA A 65 6.25 -2.43 -4.51
C ALA A 65 5.51 -1.22 -5.05
N MET A 66 4.37 -1.47 -5.69
CA MET A 66 3.47 -0.46 -6.19
C MET A 66 2.97 0.43 -5.04
N MET A 67 3.21 1.72 -5.15
CA MET A 67 2.70 2.74 -4.24
C MET A 67 1.19 2.93 -4.42
N HIS A 68 0.52 3.41 -3.39
CA HIS A 68 -0.91 3.69 -3.34
C HIS A 68 -1.81 2.42 -3.36
N GLY A 69 -3.11 2.66 -3.44
CA GLY A 69 -4.12 1.61 -3.44
C GLY A 69 -4.70 1.36 -2.05
N TYR A 70 -5.53 0.33 -1.94
CA TYR A 70 -6.31 0.07 -0.73
C TYR A 70 -6.25 -1.41 -0.36
N MET A 71 -5.60 -1.68 0.75
CA MET A 71 -5.55 -3.00 1.39
C MET A 71 -6.02 -2.84 2.83
N ALA A 72 -7.20 -3.35 3.11
CA ALA A 72 -7.83 -3.30 4.43
C ALA A 72 -7.89 -4.70 5.03
N PHE A 73 -7.44 -4.82 6.26
CA PHE A 73 -7.36 -6.06 7.00
C PHE A 73 -8.18 -5.98 8.28
N ASP A 74 -8.73 -7.10 8.68
CA ASP A 74 -9.36 -7.26 9.99
C ASP A 74 -8.32 -7.53 11.10
N LYS A 75 -8.81 -7.67 12.33
CA LYS A 75 -7.99 -7.97 13.52
C LYS A 75 -7.22 -9.31 13.42
N ASP A 76 -7.70 -10.25 12.62
CA ASP A 76 -7.08 -11.55 12.42
C ASP A 76 -6.05 -11.53 11.28
N GLY A 77 -5.92 -10.37 10.60
CA GLY A 77 -4.98 -10.14 9.51
C GLY A 77 -5.44 -10.71 8.19
N GLU A 78 -6.75 -10.94 8.04
CA GLU A 78 -7.37 -11.37 6.80
C GLU A 78 -7.79 -10.17 5.95
N LEU A 79 -7.60 -10.29 4.64
CA LEU A 79 -7.93 -9.22 3.69
C LEU A 79 -9.46 -9.10 3.54
N LEU A 80 -10.02 -7.98 3.95
CA LEU A 80 -11.47 -7.75 3.99
C LEU A 80 -12.12 -7.62 2.61
N VAL A 81 -11.39 -7.05 1.64
CA VAL A 81 -11.84 -6.88 0.25
C VAL A 81 -10.69 -7.12 -0.71
N PRO A 82 -10.95 -7.48 -1.98
CA PRO A 82 -9.90 -7.57 -2.98
C PRO A 82 -9.07 -6.29 -3.07
N PHE A 83 -7.75 -6.44 -3.22
CA PHE A 83 -6.83 -5.31 -3.34
C PHE A 83 -7.25 -4.34 -4.46
N ARG A 84 -7.55 -3.09 -4.11
CA ARG A 84 -7.88 -2.02 -5.05
C ARG A 84 -6.63 -1.25 -5.39
N THR A 85 -6.18 -1.35 -6.63
CA THR A 85 -4.95 -0.72 -7.08
C THR A 85 -5.16 0.76 -7.41
N TRP A 86 -4.07 1.51 -7.57
CA TRP A 86 -4.07 2.92 -7.99
C TRP A 86 -4.78 3.20 -9.33
N ARG A 87 -5.04 2.15 -10.13
CA ARG A 87 -5.73 2.25 -11.44
C ARG A 87 -7.25 2.41 -11.31
N ASN A 88 -7.79 2.24 -10.11
CA ASN A 88 -9.21 2.45 -9.86
C ASN A 88 -9.53 3.94 -9.76
N THR A 89 -10.48 4.42 -10.55
CA THR A 89 -10.92 5.83 -10.61
C THR A 89 -12.27 6.05 -9.88
N MET A 90 -12.66 5.10 -9.04
CA MET A 90 -13.95 5.10 -8.34
C MET A 90 -14.03 6.04 -7.13
N THR A 91 -12.98 6.80 -6.85
CA THR A 91 -12.79 7.58 -5.61
C THR A 91 -12.88 9.09 -5.82
N GLU A 92 -13.49 9.54 -6.93
CA GLU A 92 -13.59 10.96 -7.29
C GLU A 92 -14.32 11.76 -6.21
N GLU A 93 -15.50 11.32 -5.80
CA GLU A 93 -16.30 11.99 -4.77
C GLU A 93 -15.55 12.11 -3.44
N ALA A 94 -14.89 11.05 -3.01
CA ALA A 94 -14.09 11.04 -1.78
C ALA A 94 -12.88 11.97 -1.89
N SER A 95 -12.18 11.95 -3.02
CA SER A 95 -11.03 12.82 -3.32
C SER A 95 -11.41 14.30 -3.24
N GLU A 96 -12.52 14.71 -3.84
CA GLU A 96 -13.01 16.09 -3.82
C GLU A 96 -13.37 16.53 -2.39
N LYS A 97 -14.18 15.74 -1.68
CA LYS A 97 -14.59 16.05 -0.30
C LYS A 97 -13.40 16.14 0.67
N LEU A 98 -12.43 15.24 0.55
CA LEU A 98 -11.23 15.28 1.39
C LEU A 98 -10.33 16.47 1.02
N THR A 99 -10.20 16.80 -0.26
CA THR A 99 -9.45 17.98 -0.71
C THR A 99 -10.02 19.25 -0.12
N GLU A 100 -11.34 19.40 -0.12
CA GLU A 100 -12.02 20.54 0.51
C GLU A 100 -11.80 20.57 2.03
N ALA A 101 -12.05 19.44 2.71
CA ALA A 101 -11.97 19.33 4.16
C ALA A 101 -10.56 19.59 4.71
N PHE A 102 -9.54 19.15 3.98
CA PHE A 102 -8.13 19.31 4.39
C PHE A 102 -7.49 20.59 3.85
N SER A 103 -8.16 21.31 2.92
CA SER A 103 -7.53 22.39 2.14
C SER A 103 -6.19 21.93 1.53
N TYR A 104 -6.13 20.68 1.12
CA TYR A 104 -4.95 20.00 0.60
C TYR A 104 -5.37 18.98 -0.47
N HIS A 105 -4.70 19.00 -1.62
CA HIS A 105 -5.07 18.11 -2.72
C HIS A 105 -4.87 16.63 -2.37
N ILE A 106 -5.95 15.87 -2.37
CA ILE A 106 -5.96 14.42 -2.15
C ILE A 106 -6.20 13.70 -3.49
N PRO A 107 -5.18 13.06 -4.07
CA PRO A 107 -5.35 12.32 -5.31
C PRO A 107 -6.26 11.10 -5.15
N GLN A 108 -7.05 10.80 -6.18
CA GLN A 108 -7.98 9.64 -6.19
C GLN A 108 -7.29 8.31 -5.89
N ARG A 109 -6.02 8.15 -6.25
CA ARG A 109 -5.25 6.92 -6.06
C ARG A 109 -4.78 6.66 -4.62
N TRP A 110 -4.87 7.66 -3.73
CA TRP A 110 -4.40 7.52 -2.35
C TRP A 110 -5.30 6.60 -1.52
N SER A 111 -4.70 5.90 -0.55
CA SER A 111 -5.42 4.94 0.29
C SER A 111 -6.57 5.59 1.07
N ILE A 112 -6.37 6.82 1.55
CA ILE A 112 -7.42 7.57 2.26
C ILE A 112 -8.62 7.91 1.38
N ALA A 113 -8.42 8.17 0.08
CA ALA A 113 -9.52 8.41 -0.85
C ALA A 113 -10.34 7.12 -1.05
N HIS A 114 -9.69 5.96 -1.14
CA HIS A 114 -10.37 4.66 -1.22
C HIS A 114 -11.14 4.34 0.07
N LEU A 115 -10.54 4.56 1.24
CA LEU A 115 -11.19 4.37 2.52
C LEU A 115 -12.45 5.25 2.63
N TYR A 116 -12.30 6.54 2.35
CA TYR A 116 -13.43 7.46 2.47
C TYR A 116 -14.53 7.16 1.44
N GLN A 117 -14.17 6.72 0.24
CA GLN A 117 -15.15 6.27 -0.75
C GLN A 117 -15.93 5.03 -0.28
N ALA A 118 -15.25 4.07 0.35
CA ALA A 118 -15.90 2.90 0.93
C ALA A 118 -16.87 3.31 2.06
N ILE A 119 -16.49 4.30 2.88
CA ILE A 119 -17.37 4.88 3.92
C ILE A 119 -18.58 5.57 3.31
N LEU A 120 -18.40 6.39 2.27
CA LEU A 120 -19.49 7.08 1.59
C LEU A 120 -20.49 6.12 0.94
N LYS A 121 -19.99 4.97 0.44
CA LYS A 121 -20.81 3.90 -0.14
C LYS A 121 -21.35 2.91 0.88
N GLU A 122 -21.09 3.12 2.15
CA GLU A 122 -21.53 2.25 3.25
C GLU A 122 -21.15 0.77 3.03
N GLU A 123 -19.93 0.53 2.52
CA GLU A 123 -19.43 -0.82 2.29
C GLU A 123 -19.29 -1.56 3.63
N GLU A 124 -19.81 -2.79 3.71
CA GLU A 124 -19.94 -3.55 4.96
C GLU A 124 -18.62 -3.81 5.68
N HIS A 125 -17.52 -4.00 4.93
CA HIS A 125 -16.22 -4.30 5.48
C HIS A 125 -15.60 -3.16 6.31
N VAL A 126 -16.04 -1.92 6.11
CA VAL A 126 -15.44 -0.73 6.75
C VAL A 126 -15.47 -0.81 8.27
N LYS A 127 -16.52 -1.37 8.84
CA LYS A 127 -16.65 -1.52 10.31
C LYS A 127 -15.65 -2.48 10.95
N ASP A 128 -15.11 -3.41 10.15
CA ASP A 128 -14.24 -4.49 10.60
C ASP A 128 -12.76 -4.20 10.34
N ILE A 129 -12.42 -2.98 9.86
CA ILE A 129 -11.03 -2.58 9.59
C ILE A 129 -10.25 -2.45 10.90
N ASP A 130 -9.10 -3.13 10.95
CA ASP A 130 -8.12 -3.04 12.03
C ASP A 130 -6.77 -2.51 11.53
N TYR A 131 -6.47 -2.70 10.23
CA TYR A 131 -5.22 -2.26 9.65
C TYR A 131 -5.35 -1.89 8.18
N LEU A 132 -4.76 -0.76 7.81
CA LEU A 132 -4.60 -0.30 6.44
C LEU A 132 -3.14 -0.25 6.05
N THR A 133 -2.83 -0.71 4.84
CA THR A 133 -1.46 -0.62 4.34
C THR A 133 -1.41 -0.59 2.81
N THR A 134 -0.21 -0.39 2.28
CA THR A 134 0.12 -0.55 0.86
C THR A 134 0.66 -1.95 0.58
N LEU A 135 0.87 -2.27 -0.70
CA LEU A 135 1.49 -3.54 -1.08
C LEU A 135 2.89 -3.70 -0.48
N ALA A 136 3.70 -2.63 -0.41
CA ALA A 136 5.01 -2.67 0.22
C ALA A 136 4.93 -2.96 1.71
N GLY A 137 4.02 -2.29 2.42
CA GLY A 137 3.77 -2.54 3.84
C GLY A 137 3.26 -3.94 4.12
N TYR A 138 2.36 -4.46 3.29
CA TYR A 138 1.89 -5.84 3.39
C TYR A 138 3.04 -6.86 3.25
N VAL A 139 3.88 -6.71 2.24
CA VAL A 139 5.03 -7.61 2.03
C VAL A 139 6.00 -7.51 3.21
N HIS A 140 6.30 -6.28 3.68
CA HIS A 140 7.12 -6.08 4.86
C HIS A 140 6.54 -6.81 6.08
N TRP A 141 5.27 -6.55 6.39
CA TRP A 141 4.58 -7.20 7.50
C TRP A 141 4.62 -8.73 7.43
N LYS A 142 4.32 -9.32 6.26
CA LYS A 142 4.33 -10.79 6.11
C LYS A 142 5.73 -11.40 6.21
N LEU A 143 6.78 -10.65 5.96
CA LEU A 143 8.18 -11.13 6.08
C LEU A 143 8.77 -10.94 7.49
N THR A 144 8.39 -9.86 8.17
CA THR A 144 9.01 -9.46 9.44
C THR A 144 8.11 -9.62 10.66
N GLY A 145 6.79 -9.68 10.45
CA GLY A 145 5.78 -9.58 11.51
C GLY A 145 5.45 -8.16 11.93
N GLU A 146 6.20 -7.15 11.45
CA GLU A 146 6.06 -5.75 11.86
C GLU A 146 5.17 -4.95 10.90
N LYS A 147 4.14 -4.29 11.43
CA LYS A 147 3.20 -3.43 10.71
C LYS A 147 3.76 -2.00 10.63
N VAL A 148 4.74 -1.76 9.77
CA VAL A 148 5.39 -0.45 9.62
C VAL A 148 5.51 -0.06 8.15
N LEU A 149 5.60 1.26 7.90
CA LEU A 149 5.81 1.86 6.59
C LEU A 149 6.95 2.88 6.64
N GLY A 150 7.75 2.92 5.58
CA GLY A 150 8.64 4.05 5.34
C GLY A 150 7.85 5.31 4.99
N VAL A 151 8.34 6.50 5.37
CA VAL A 151 7.66 7.77 5.13
C VAL A 151 7.32 8.03 3.65
N GLY A 152 8.17 7.56 2.74
CA GLY A 152 7.94 7.68 1.30
C GLY A 152 6.69 6.91 0.86
N GLU A 153 6.49 5.70 1.35
CA GLU A 153 5.31 4.88 1.08
C GLU A 153 4.06 5.42 1.78
N ALA A 154 4.20 5.79 3.05
CA ALA A 154 3.13 6.38 3.85
C ALA A 154 2.56 7.67 3.22
N SER A 155 3.41 8.48 2.55
CA SER A 155 2.98 9.69 1.85
C SER A 155 2.01 9.45 0.69
N GLY A 156 1.90 8.22 0.21
CA GLY A 156 0.91 7.80 -0.78
C GLY A 156 -0.40 7.30 -0.15
N MET A 157 -0.47 7.20 1.16
CA MET A 157 -1.68 6.81 1.88
C MET A 157 -2.43 8.01 2.44
N PHE A 158 -1.71 8.92 3.09
CA PHE A 158 -2.24 10.09 3.79
C PHE A 158 -1.20 11.23 3.79
N PRO A 159 -1.61 12.52 3.96
CA PRO A 159 -0.69 13.64 4.04
C PRO A 159 0.32 13.51 5.19
N ILE A 160 1.59 13.74 4.87
CA ILE A 160 2.70 13.75 5.82
C ILE A 160 3.00 15.19 6.26
N ASP A 161 3.23 15.36 7.55
CA ASP A 161 3.81 16.57 8.10
C ASP A 161 5.34 16.53 7.91
N ILE A 162 5.89 17.54 7.26
CA ILE A 162 7.33 17.59 6.89
C ILE A 162 8.26 17.77 8.08
N GLU A 163 7.78 18.34 9.18
CA GLU A 163 8.58 18.58 10.38
C GLU A 163 8.68 17.30 11.22
N THR A 164 7.54 16.66 11.46
CA THR A 164 7.49 15.42 12.25
C THR A 164 7.85 14.18 11.45
N LYS A 165 7.76 14.23 10.13
CA LYS A 165 7.90 13.09 9.20
C LYS A 165 6.91 11.96 9.49
N ASP A 166 5.76 12.32 10.00
CA ASP A 166 4.67 11.44 10.34
C ASP A 166 3.36 11.99 9.74
N TYR A 167 2.27 11.26 9.82
CA TYR A 167 0.97 11.69 9.35
C TYR A 167 0.52 13.00 9.99
N ASN A 168 -0.05 13.90 9.17
CA ASN A 168 -0.53 15.19 9.64
C ASN A 168 -1.69 15.04 10.63
N GLN A 169 -1.41 15.27 11.90
CA GLN A 169 -2.34 15.04 13.01
C GLN A 169 -3.58 15.94 12.97
N THR A 170 -3.47 17.13 12.38
CA THR A 170 -4.64 18.00 12.20
C THR A 170 -5.60 17.41 11.18
N MET A 171 -5.08 16.86 10.07
CA MET A 171 -5.91 16.22 9.04
C MET A 171 -6.49 14.89 9.52
N ILE A 172 -5.76 14.11 10.35
CA ILE A 172 -6.32 12.92 11.01
C ILE A 172 -7.54 13.29 11.84
N LYS A 173 -7.43 14.30 12.71
CA LYS A 173 -8.57 14.78 13.52
C LYS A 173 -9.72 15.30 12.67
N THR A 174 -9.42 15.97 11.57
CA THR A 174 -10.44 16.42 10.61
C THR A 174 -11.17 15.24 10.00
N PHE A 175 -10.44 14.20 9.57
CA PHE A 175 -11.03 12.97 9.04
C PHE A 175 -11.92 12.26 10.07
N ASP A 176 -11.42 12.06 11.29
CA ASP A 176 -12.21 11.44 12.37
C ASP A 176 -13.50 12.21 12.67
N ASN A 177 -13.47 13.55 12.56
CA ASN A 177 -14.66 14.38 12.69
C ASN A 177 -15.66 14.19 11.54
N LEU A 178 -15.18 13.99 10.31
CA LEU A 178 -16.04 13.72 9.15
C LEU A 178 -16.84 12.41 9.29
N ILE A 179 -16.25 11.42 9.95
CA ILE A 179 -16.84 10.08 10.08
C ILE A 179 -17.47 9.79 11.44
N LYS A 180 -17.43 10.74 12.39
CA LYS A 180 -17.87 10.54 13.80
C LYS A 180 -19.27 9.96 13.96
N ASP A 181 -20.18 10.32 13.05
CA ASP A 181 -21.59 9.88 13.12
C ASP A 181 -21.77 8.44 12.66
N LYS A 182 -20.80 7.87 11.96
CA LYS A 182 -20.80 6.47 11.50
C LYS A 182 -20.53 5.46 12.63
N LYS A 183 -19.95 5.92 13.76
CA LYS A 183 -19.70 5.11 14.98
C LYS A 183 -18.91 3.82 14.72
N PHE A 184 -17.91 3.89 13.85
CA PHE A 184 -16.95 2.81 13.71
C PHE A 184 -16.20 2.56 15.03
N GLY A 185 -15.85 1.32 15.32
CA GLY A 185 -15.07 0.97 16.52
C GLY A 185 -13.62 1.42 16.49
N TRP A 186 -13.18 2.06 15.42
CA TRP A 186 -11.83 2.53 15.16
C TRP A 186 -11.78 4.03 14.83
N LYS A 187 -10.58 4.60 14.91
CA LYS A 187 -10.21 5.92 14.40
C LYS A 187 -9.05 5.78 13.44
N LEU A 188 -8.86 6.77 12.55
CA LEU A 188 -7.81 6.74 11.56
C LEU A 188 -6.41 6.59 12.18
N GLU A 189 -6.17 7.17 13.35
CA GLU A 189 -4.90 7.06 14.06
C GLU A 189 -4.54 5.63 14.52
N ASN A 190 -5.50 4.70 14.52
CA ASN A 190 -5.36 3.35 15.09
C ASN A 190 -5.38 2.23 14.04
N ILE A 191 -5.55 2.55 12.74
CA ILE A 191 -5.68 1.56 11.65
C ILE A 191 -4.63 1.71 10.55
#